data_af2c2f16d3ca3bfdfb0e1fef8dccffa3
#
_entry.id   af2c2f16d3ca3bfdfb0e1fef8dccffa3
#
_cell.length_a   1.000
_cell.length_b   1.000
_cell.length_c   1.000
_cell.angle_alpha   90.00
_cell.angle_beta   90.00
_cell.angle_gamma   90.00
#
_symmetry.space_group_name_H-M   'P 1'
#
loop_
_entity.id
_entity.type
_entity.pdbx_description
1 polymer ?
#
loop_
_entity_poly.entity_id
_entity_poly.type
_entity_poly.pdbx_seq_one_letter_code
_entity_poly.pdbx_strand_id
1 'polypeptide(L)'
;SRKAFAIDVTIDEAKNTQLEIPFKGNVNLEKLEQILKDNPGNVPFMVLTVTNNTVGGQPVSMQNIRETCALCHKYGVPVNMDSARFAENAYFIKTREEGYQDKTIQEIAKEMFSYADSMTMSAKKDGLVNMGGFIATNKEEWYEGCKQFCIPFEGFITYGGMNGRDMAALAVGLEENTHFDMLQTRIHQVEYLASLLDEYGIPYQRPAGGHAIF
;
A
#
# COMPACT_ATOMS: atom_id res chain seq x y z
N SER A 1 11.16 -15.00 16.92
CA SER A 1 11.93 -14.21 15.92
C SER A 1 12.40 -15.11 14.78
N ARG A 2 12.13 -14.73 13.55
CA ARG A 2 12.59 -15.46 12.33
C ARG A 2 14.01 -15.06 11.91
N LYS A 3 14.73 -14.26 12.72
CA LYS A 3 16.07 -13.71 12.41
C LYS A 3 16.11 -12.95 11.07
N ALA A 4 15.00 -12.32 10.69
CA ALA A 4 14.93 -11.47 9.52
C ALA A 4 15.14 -10.01 9.91
N PHE A 5 15.80 -9.25 9.05
CA PHE A 5 15.99 -7.81 9.18
C PHE A 5 15.17 -7.11 8.10
N ALA A 6 14.45 -6.06 8.48
CA ALA A 6 13.81 -5.16 7.54
C ALA A 6 14.80 -4.03 7.18
N ILE A 7 14.94 -3.76 5.89
CA ILE A 7 15.75 -2.66 5.38
C ILE A 7 14.82 -1.72 4.64
N ASP A 8 14.77 -0.47 5.08
CA ASP A 8 13.98 0.57 4.42
C ASP A 8 14.69 1.03 3.14
N VAL A 9 13.94 1.02 2.05
CA VAL A 9 14.39 1.42 0.70
C VAL A 9 13.57 2.58 0.13
N THR A 10 12.88 3.33 0.98
CA THR A 10 12.18 4.56 0.56
C THR A 10 13.20 5.58 0.03
N ILE A 11 12.78 6.44 -0.91
CA ILE A 11 13.61 7.52 -1.46
C ILE A 11 14.10 8.45 -0.35
N ASP A 12 15.29 9.03 -0.53
CA ASP A 12 15.88 9.88 0.51
C ASP A 12 15.13 11.20 0.71
N GLU A 13 14.47 11.69 -0.33
CA GLU A 13 13.58 12.88 -0.29
C GLU A 13 12.43 12.71 0.71
N ALA A 14 12.00 11.48 0.97
CA ALA A 14 10.97 11.19 1.96
C ALA A 14 11.36 11.60 3.39
N LYS A 15 12.66 11.66 3.69
CA LYS A 15 13.18 12.09 5.00
C LYS A 15 13.08 13.60 5.22
N ASN A 16 12.98 14.38 4.14
CA ASN A 16 12.75 15.81 4.24
C ASN A 16 11.25 16.08 4.42
N THR A 17 10.83 16.29 5.65
CA THR A 17 9.42 16.48 6.01
C THR A 17 8.77 17.69 5.34
N GLN A 18 9.55 18.69 4.94
CA GLN A 18 9.05 19.94 4.33
C GLN A 18 9.10 19.94 2.79
N LEU A 19 9.70 18.93 2.18
CA LEU A 19 9.78 18.84 0.72
C LEU A 19 8.43 18.37 0.17
N GLU A 20 7.89 19.11 -0.79
CA GLU A 20 6.67 18.77 -1.50
C GLU A 20 6.98 18.10 -2.84
N ILE A 21 6.79 16.80 -2.93
CA ILE A 21 6.87 16.02 -4.16
C ILE A 21 5.66 15.07 -4.27
N PRO A 22 5.20 14.72 -5.47
CA PRO A 22 3.91 14.03 -5.66
C PRO A 22 3.86 12.61 -5.09
N PHE A 23 5.00 11.88 -5.10
CA PHE A 23 5.07 10.45 -4.73
C PHE A 23 6.22 10.17 -3.77
N LYS A 24 6.12 10.72 -2.58
CA LYS A 24 7.15 10.63 -1.53
C LYS A 24 7.29 9.22 -0.93
N GLY A 25 6.32 8.35 -1.20
CA GLY A 25 6.35 6.94 -0.80
C GLY A 25 7.16 6.04 -1.74
N ASN A 26 7.71 6.56 -2.84
CA ASN A 26 8.44 5.79 -3.83
C ASN A 26 9.65 5.05 -3.24
N VAL A 27 9.97 3.91 -3.86
CA VAL A 27 11.16 3.11 -3.59
C VAL A 27 12.37 3.70 -4.31
N ASN A 28 13.49 3.80 -3.63
CA ASN A 28 14.79 4.11 -4.21
C ASN A 28 15.32 2.84 -4.94
N LEU A 29 15.19 2.83 -6.26
CA LEU A 29 15.51 1.67 -7.09
C LEU A 29 16.99 1.34 -7.09
N GLU A 30 17.88 2.34 -7.02
CA GLU A 30 19.32 2.12 -6.98
C GLU A 30 19.72 1.42 -5.67
N LYS A 31 19.20 1.91 -4.55
CA LYS A 31 19.41 1.31 -3.23
C LYS A 31 18.85 -0.11 -3.18
N LEU A 32 17.64 -0.33 -3.73
CA LEU A 32 17.04 -1.65 -3.82
C LEU A 32 17.93 -2.59 -4.65
N GLU A 33 18.35 -2.17 -5.84
CA GLU A 33 19.20 -2.99 -6.70
C GLU A 33 20.53 -3.36 -6.03
N GLN A 34 21.14 -2.42 -5.32
CA GLN A 34 22.37 -2.70 -4.57
C GLN A 34 22.15 -3.76 -3.49
N ILE A 35 21.05 -3.66 -2.71
CA ILE A 35 20.72 -4.66 -1.69
C ILE A 35 20.51 -6.04 -2.32
N LEU A 36 19.82 -6.12 -3.45
CA LEU A 36 19.55 -7.37 -4.14
C LEU A 36 20.86 -8.01 -4.68
N LYS A 37 21.81 -7.20 -5.19
CA LYS A 37 23.13 -7.64 -5.64
C LYS A 37 23.99 -8.15 -4.51
N ASP A 38 23.96 -7.46 -3.37
CA ASP A 38 24.83 -7.79 -2.23
C ASP A 38 24.32 -9.00 -1.41
N ASN A 39 23.05 -9.38 -1.59
CA ASN A 39 22.39 -10.43 -0.82
C ASN A 39 21.74 -11.51 -1.71
N PRO A 40 22.45 -12.13 -2.65
CA PRO A 40 21.87 -13.10 -3.57
C PRO A 40 21.25 -14.27 -2.80
N GLY A 41 19.97 -14.56 -3.03
CA GLY A 41 19.23 -15.65 -2.40
C GLY A 41 18.88 -15.44 -0.91
N ASN A 42 19.26 -14.32 -0.31
CA ASN A 42 19.00 -14.02 1.11
C ASN A 42 17.87 -13.00 1.32
N VAL A 43 17.31 -12.43 0.27
CA VAL A 43 16.12 -11.57 0.32
C VAL A 43 14.89 -12.44 0.02
N PRO A 44 14.07 -12.78 1.04
CA PRO A 44 12.94 -13.70 0.84
C PRO A 44 11.79 -13.08 0.05
N PHE A 45 11.54 -11.80 0.23
CA PHE A 45 10.52 -11.02 -0.48
C PHE A 45 10.70 -9.52 -0.24
N MET A 46 10.16 -8.72 -1.12
CA MET A 46 10.00 -7.26 -0.96
C MET A 46 8.59 -6.97 -0.44
N VAL A 47 8.47 -6.05 0.51
CA VAL A 47 7.17 -5.47 0.90
C VAL A 47 7.06 -4.07 0.32
N LEU A 48 6.07 -3.86 -0.53
CA LEU A 48 5.73 -2.56 -1.10
C LEU A 48 4.44 -2.05 -0.45
N THR A 49 4.57 -1.02 0.38
CA THR A 49 3.44 -0.48 1.15
C THR A 49 2.78 0.69 0.43
N VAL A 50 1.49 0.58 0.16
CA VAL A 50 0.68 1.60 -0.53
C VAL A 50 -0.59 1.93 0.28
N THR A 51 -0.79 3.20 0.72
CA THR A 51 0.20 4.29 0.78
C THR A 51 1.27 4.02 1.84
N ASN A 52 2.46 4.57 1.67
CA ASN A 52 3.55 4.33 2.63
C ASN A 52 3.30 5.09 3.95
N ASN A 53 2.86 4.35 4.96
CA ASN A 53 2.49 4.92 6.26
C ASN A 53 3.70 5.49 7.03
N THR A 54 4.88 4.89 6.89
CA THR A 54 6.09 5.29 7.63
C THR A 54 6.53 6.71 7.27
N VAL A 55 6.25 7.14 6.04
CA VAL A 55 6.58 8.50 5.57
C VAL A 55 5.35 9.42 5.53
N GLY A 56 4.37 9.19 6.40
CA GLY A 56 3.19 10.05 6.56
C GLY A 56 2.05 9.77 5.58
N GLY A 57 1.86 8.51 5.20
CA GLY A 57 0.77 8.13 4.28
C GLY A 57 0.98 8.62 2.85
N GLN A 58 2.25 8.67 2.42
CA GLN A 58 2.61 9.16 1.10
C GLN A 58 2.42 8.10 0.02
N PRO A 59 1.92 8.47 -1.16
CA PRO A 59 1.66 7.53 -2.24
C PRO A 59 2.94 7.09 -2.96
N VAL A 60 2.81 5.93 -3.61
CA VAL A 60 3.77 5.36 -4.55
C VAL A 60 3.21 5.48 -5.97
N SER A 61 4.00 5.97 -6.92
CA SER A 61 3.56 6.10 -8.32
C SER A 61 3.42 4.74 -9.01
N MET A 62 2.56 4.64 -10.02
CA MET A 62 2.43 3.42 -10.82
C MET A 62 3.73 3.05 -11.51
N GLN A 63 4.44 4.05 -12.02
CA GLN A 63 5.76 3.84 -12.64
C GLN A 63 6.72 3.17 -11.63
N ASN A 64 6.81 3.68 -10.40
CA ASN A 64 7.71 3.13 -9.38
C ASN A 64 7.26 1.74 -8.91
N ILE A 65 5.95 1.47 -8.81
CA ILE A 65 5.41 0.14 -8.52
C ILE A 65 5.88 -0.86 -9.58
N ARG A 66 5.69 -0.55 -10.86
CA ARG A 66 6.09 -1.39 -11.98
C ARG A 66 7.59 -1.65 -12.01
N GLU A 67 8.40 -0.60 -11.86
CA GLU A 67 9.86 -0.70 -11.88
C GLU A 67 10.40 -1.48 -10.67
N THR A 68 9.84 -1.28 -9.48
CA THR A 68 10.18 -2.04 -8.27
C THR A 68 9.89 -3.52 -8.44
N CYS A 69 8.69 -3.88 -8.93
CA CYS A 69 8.33 -5.27 -9.16
C CYS A 69 9.22 -5.92 -10.23
N ALA A 70 9.43 -5.24 -11.35
CA ALA A 70 10.31 -5.73 -12.41
C ALA A 70 11.75 -5.95 -11.93
N LEU A 71 12.26 -5.03 -11.12
CA LEU A 71 13.60 -5.14 -10.53
C LEU A 71 13.70 -6.33 -9.58
N CYS A 72 12.74 -6.50 -8.66
CA CYS A 72 12.72 -7.64 -7.75
C CYS A 72 12.64 -8.96 -8.51
N HIS A 73 11.76 -9.08 -9.49
CA HIS A 73 11.60 -10.29 -10.31
C HIS A 73 12.87 -10.63 -11.09
N LYS A 74 13.61 -9.63 -11.61
CA LYS A 74 14.94 -9.84 -12.25
C LYS A 74 15.92 -10.57 -11.35
N TYR A 75 15.84 -10.36 -10.02
CA TYR A 75 16.69 -11.04 -9.02
C TYR A 75 16.00 -12.25 -8.35
N GLY A 76 14.84 -12.69 -8.86
CA GLY A 76 14.10 -13.81 -8.32
C GLY A 76 13.42 -13.54 -6.96
N VAL A 77 13.27 -12.27 -6.59
CA VAL A 77 12.65 -11.84 -5.34
C VAL A 77 11.18 -11.48 -5.57
N PRO A 78 10.26 -12.18 -4.91
CA PRO A 78 8.84 -11.88 -5.04
C PRO A 78 8.45 -10.60 -4.29
N VAL A 79 7.35 -9.97 -4.75
CA VAL A 79 6.82 -8.74 -4.17
C VAL A 79 5.48 -9.01 -3.51
N ASN A 80 5.38 -8.69 -2.23
CA ASN A 80 4.12 -8.59 -1.51
C ASN A 80 3.70 -7.13 -1.39
N MET A 81 2.50 -6.79 -1.84
CA MET A 81 1.95 -5.45 -1.66
C MET A 81 1.20 -5.36 -0.34
N ASP A 82 1.69 -4.55 0.60
CA ASP A 82 0.89 -4.12 1.76
C ASP A 82 -0.09 -3.06 1.29
N SER A 83 -1.31 -3.49 1.06
CA SER A 83 -2.35 -2.74 0.36
C SER A 83 -3.45 -2.23 1.28
N ALA A 84 -3.13 -2.03 2.54
CA ALA A 84 -4.09 -1.54 3.52
C ALA A 84 -4.81 -0.24 3.09
N ARG A 85 -4.15 0.59 2.26
CA ARG A 85 -4.65 1.86 1.72
C ARG A 85 -4.49 1.95 0.20
N PHE A 86 -4.80 0.88 -0.48
CA PHE A 86 -4.66 0.78 -1.94
C PHE A 86 -5.51 1.80 -2.70
N ALA A 87 -6.71 2.09 -2.21
CA ALA A 87 -7.62 3.01 -2.86
C ALA A 87 -7.15 4.47 -2.74
N GLU A 88 -6.60 4.85 -1.58
CA GLU A 88 -5.92 6.14 -1.42
C GLU A 88 -4.77 6.28 -2.42
N ASN A 89 -3.94 5.24 -2.55
CA ASN A 89 -2.81 5.25 -3.48
C ASN A 89 -3.29 5.37 -4.93
N ALA A 90 -4.32 4.63 -5.30
CA ALA A 90 -4.93 4.72 -6.62
C ALA A 90 -5.54 6.10 -6.91
N TYR A 91 -6.13 6.75 -5.90
CA TYR A 91 -6.60 8.13 -6.02
C TYR A 91 -5.46 9.10 -6.34
N PHE A 92 -4.33 8.99 -5.64
CA PHE A 92 -3.18 9.85 -5.91
C PHE A 92 -2.54 9.57 -7.28
N ILE A 93 -2.49 8.31 -7.72
CA ILE A 93 -2.07 7.97 -9.09
C ILE A 93 -3.00 8.66 -10.09
N LYS A 94 -4.32 8.51 -9.94
CA LYS A 94 -5.30 9.15 -10.82
C LYS A 94 -5.14 10.66 -10.90
N THR A 95 -4.88 11.31 -9.78
CA THR A 95 -4.87 12.79 -9.70
C THR A 95 -3.50 13.42 -9.99
N ARG A 96 -2.40 12.67 -9.85
CA ARG A 96 -1.04 13.21 -9.91
C ARG A 96 -0.15 12.61 -11.01
N GLU A 97 -0.45 11.40 -11.50
CA GLU A 97 0.39 10.72 -12.49
C GLU A 97 -0.18 10.87 -13.90
N GLU A 98 0.65 11.27 -14.86
CA GLU A 98 0.24 11.48 -16.24
C GLU A 98 -0.29 10.19 -16.89
N GLY A 99 -1.40 10.29 -17.63
CA GLY A 99 -2.03 9.17 -18.33
C GLY A 99 -3.01 8.35 -17.49
N TYR A 100 -3.26 8.73 -16.22
CA TYR A 100 -4.21 8.03 -15.34
C TYR A 100 -5.51 8.79 -15.07
N GLN A 101 -5.66 10.02 -15.53
CA GLN A 101 -6.79 10.90 -15.23
C GLN A 101 -8.14 10.33 -15.69
N ASP A 102 -8.14 9.61 -16.82
CA ASP A 102 -9.37 9.03 -17.39
C ASP A 102 -9.69 7.62 -16.88
N LYS A 103 -8.76 6.97 -16.15
CA LYS A 103 -8.97 5.64 -15.57
C LYS A 103 -9.81 5.72 -14.29
N THR A 104 -10.62 4.71 -14.05
CA THR A 104 -11.31 4.51 -12.78
C THR A 104 -10.33 4.08 -11.69
N ILE A 105 -10.71 4.27 -10.41
CA ILE A 105 -9.92 3.77 -9.27
C ILE A 105 -9.76 2.25 -9.34
N GLN A 106 -10.80 1.52 -9.76
CA GLN A 106 -10.76 0.07 -9.93
C GLN A 106 -9.76 -0.37 -10.97
N GLU A 107 -9.71 0.30 -12.13
CA GLU A 107 -8.73 0.01 -13.19
C GLU A 107 -7.29 0.26 -12.71
N ILE A 108 -7.05 1.36 -12.00
CA ILE A 108 -5.74 1.68 -11.42
C ILE A 108 -5.36 0.64 -10.37
N ALA A 109 -6.25 0.29 -9.44
CA ALA A 109 -6.00 -0.72 -8.43
C ALA A 109 -5.69 -2.08 -9.05
N LYS A 110 -6.46 -2.48 -10.07
CA LYS A 110 -6.22 -3.73 -10.81
C LYS A 110 -4.85 -3.74 -11.47
N GLU A 111 -4.43 -2.61 -12.06
CA GLU A 111 -3.10 -2.47 -12.64
C GLU A 111 -2.01 -2.59 -11.57
N MET A 112 -2.15 -1.90 -10.42
CA MET A 112 -1.20 -2.00 -9.30
C MET A 112 -0.98 -3.45 -8.87
N PHE A 113 -2.08 -4.18 -8.61
CA PHE A 113 -2.02 -5.57 -8.15
C PHE A 113 -1.49 -6.54 -9.19
N SER A 114 -1.60 -6.22 -10.49
CA SER A 114 -1.10 -7.09 -11.56
C SER A 114 0.42 -7.26 -11.57
N TYR A 115 1.17 -6.35 -10.93
CA TYR A 115 2.63 -6.42 -10.85
C TYR A 115 3.13 -7.24 -9.66
N ALA A 116 2.33 -7.38 -8.60
CA ALA A 116 2.73 -8.04 -7.37
C ALA A 116 2.42 -9.55 -7.38
N ASP A 117 3.19 -10.34 -6.63
CA ASP A 117 2.98 -11.79 -6.48
C ASP A 117 1.91 -12.11 -5.43
N SER A 118 1.76 -11.25 -4.46
CA SER A 118 0.77 -11.35 -3.39
C SER A 118 0.42 -9.99 -2.83
N MET A 119 -0.67 -9.95 -2.09
CA MET A 119 -1.03 -8.77 -1.32
C MET A 119 -1.53 -9.17 0.07
N THR A 120 -1.31 -8.27 1.01
CA THR A 120 -1.88 -8.34 2.35
C THR A 120 -2.70 -7.09 2.60
N MET A 121 -3.86 -7.23 3.24
CA MET A 121 -4.74 -6.10 3.51
C MET A 121 -5.24 -6.11 4.95
N SER A 122 -5.10 -4.98 5.61
CA SER A 122 -5.81 -4.68 6.84
C SER A 122 -7.16 -4.04 6.48
N ALA A 123 -8.24 -4.77 6.65
CA ALA A 123 -9.58 -4.37 6.22
C ALA A 123 -10.14 -3.15 6.98
N LYS A 124 -9.64 -2.87 8.17
CA LYS A 124 -10.07 -1.71 9.01
C LYS A 124 -9.62 -0.34 8.47
N LYS A 125 -9.06 -0.29 7.26
CA LYS A 125 -8.65 0.92 6.55
C LYS A 125 -9.50 1.06 5.28
N ASP A 126 -8.96 0.77 4.12
CA ASP A 126 -9.70 0.88 2.85
C ASP A 126 -10.80 -0.19 2.66
N GLY A 127 -10.85 -1.20 3.53
CA GLY A 127 -12.00 -2.12 3.57
C GLY A 127 -13.24 -1.57 4.27
N LEU A 128 -13.14 -0.40 4.92
CA LEU A 128 -14.24 0.32 5.60
C LEU A 128 -14.98 -0.51 6.67
N VAL A 129 -14.28 -1.43 7.33
CA VAL A 129 -14.82 -2.27 8.42
C VAL A 129 -14.03 -2.10 9.70
N ASN A 130 -14.59 -2.55 10.81
CA ASN A 130 -13.98 -2.40 12.14
C ASN A 130 -12.77 -3.33 12.36
N MET A 131 -12.75 -4.49 11.70
CA MET A 131 -11.73 -5.52 11.90
C MET A 131 -11.56 -6.40 10.67
N GLY A 132 -10.57 -7.26 10.72
CA GLY A 132 -10.30 -8.24 9.71
C GLY A 132 -9.22 -7.83 8.73
N GLY A 133 -8.98 -8.72 7.80
CA GLY A 133 -8.00 -8.59 6.74
C GLY A 133 -7.98 -9.85 5.90
N PHE A 134 -7.21 -9.82 4.84
CA PHE A 134 -7.01 -10.99 3.99
C PHE A 134 -5.66 -10.95 3.31
N ILE A 135 -5.26 -12.11 2.83
CA ILE A 135 -4.11 -12.32 1.96
C ILE A 135 -4.64 -12.83 0.64
N ALA A 136 -4.15 -12.30 -0.48
CA ALA A 136 -4.39 -12.83 -1.80
C ALA A 136 -3.06 -13.09 -2.51
N THR A 137 -2.99 -14.17 -3.28
CA THR A 137 -1.80 -14.54 -4.05
C THR A 137 -2.18 -15.34 -5.27
N ASN A 138 -1.39 -15.21 -6.33
CA ASN A 138 -1.49 -16.02 -7.54
C ASN A 138 -0.64 -17.31 -7.47
N LYS A 139 0.05 -17.56 -6.33
CA LYS A 139 0.93 -18.72 -6.12
C LYS A 139 0.26 -19.73 -5.20
N GLU A 140 -0.12 -20.87 -5.75
CA GLU A 140 -0.84 -21.92 -5.03
C GLU A 140 -0.05 -22.44 -3.81
N GLU A 141 1.27 -22.60 -3.94
CA GLU A 141 2.12 -23.03 -2.82
C GLU A 141 2.09 -22.04 -1.63
N TRP A 142 1.98 -20.73 -1.92
CA TRP A 142 1.86 -19.71 -0.87
C TRP A 142 0.49 -19.74 -0.22
N TYR A 143 -0.55 -19.93 -1.03
CA TYR A 143 -1.90 -20.10 -0.52
C TYR A 143 -1.99 -21.31 0.42
N GLU A 144 -1.49 -22.48 0.00
CA GLU A 144 -1.47 -23.69 0.84
C GLU A 144 -0.61 -23.50 2.10
N GLY A 145 0.53 -22.81 2.00
CA GLY A 145 1.36 -22.46 3.16
C GLY A 145 0.63 -21.53 4.15
N CYS A 146 -0.06 -20.50 3.66
CA CYS A 146 -0.82 -19.58 4.50
C CYS A 146 -1.99 -20.28 5.22
N LYS A 147 -2.68 -21.22 4.58
CA LYS A 147 -3.77 -22.01 5.18
C LYS A 147 -3.33 -22.72 6.46
N GLN A 148 -2.13 -23.28 6.48
CA GLN A 148 -1.59 -23.98 7.66
C GLN A 148 -1.41 -23.06 8.86
N PHE A 149 -1.13 -21.77 8.63
CA PHE A 149 -0.97 -20.78 9.68
C PHE A 149 -2.30 -20.08 10.04
N CYS A 150 -3.28 -20.06 9.15
CA CYS A 150 -4.56 -19.43 9.41
C CYS A 150 -5.25 -20.03 10.64
N ILE A 151 -5.31 -21.36 10.74
CA ILE A 151 -5.99 -22.06 11.82
C ILE A 151 -5.44 -21.71 13.23
N PRO A 152 -4.12 -21.77 13.48
CA PRO A 152 -3.59 -21.48 14.80
C PRO A 152 -3.55 -19.98 15.18
N PHE A 153 -3.58 -19.07 14.21
CA PHE A 153 -3.39 -17.65 14.47
C PHE A 153 -4.64 -16.78 14.28
N GLU A 154 -5.54 -17.17 13.37
CA GLU A 154 -6.68 -16.33 13.00
C GLU A 154 -8.01 -17.06 13.21
N GLY A 155 -8.21 -18.18 12.55
CA GLY A 155 -9.44 -18.96 12.60
C GLY A 155 -9.52 -19.98 11.47
N PHE A 156 -10.69 -20.58 11.27
CA PHE A 156 -10.83 -21.58 10.23
C PHE A 156 -10.70 -20.96 8.83
N ILE A 157 -10.14 -21.69 7.88
CA ILE A 157 -9.74 -21.20 6.54
C ILE A 157 -10.87 -20.59 5.70
N THR A 158 -12.14 -20.89 6.03
CA THR A 158 -13.31 -20.37 5.32
C THR A 158 -13.70 -18.95 5.74
N TYR A 159 -13.32 -18.51 6.95
CA TYR A 159 -13.72 -17.19 7.47
C TYR A 159 -12.60 -16.47 8.25
N GLY A 160 -11.46 -17.13 8.50
CA GLY A 160 -10.31 -16.51 9.19
C GLY A 160 -10.64 -15.88 10.54
N GLY A 161 -11.63 -16.40 11.28
CA GLY A 161 -12.11 -15.81 12.55
C GLY A 161 -13.07 -14.63 12.37
N MET A 162 -13.36 -14.19 11.15
CA MET A 162 -14.32 -13.11 10.90
C MET A 162 -15.76 -13.63 10.96
N ASN A 163 -16.66 -12.83 11.51
CA ASN A 163 -18.09 -13.15 11.44
C ASN A 163 -18.69 -12.74 10.07
N GLY A 164 -19.85 -13.32 9.72
CA GLY A 164 -20.50 -13.09 8.43
C GLY A 164 -20.88 -11.63 8.17
N ARG A 165 -21.18 -10.86 9.20
CA ARG A 165 -21.51 -9.42 9.09
C ARG A 165 -20.29 -8.63 8.64
N ASP A 166 -19.12 -8.90 9.23
CA ASP A 166 -17.89 -8.18 8.90
C ASP A 166 -17.39 -8.56 7.49
N MET A 167 -17.57 -9.83 7.09
CA MET A 167 -17.28 -10.25 5.71
C MET A 167 -18.21 -9.57 4.69
N ALA A 168 -19.50 -9.50 4.97
CA ALA A 168 -20.46 -8.81 4.11
C ALA A 168 -20.18 -7.30 4.05
N ALA A 169 -19.89 -6.67 5.19
CA ALA A 169 -19.51 -5.26 5.25
C ALA A 169 -18.20 -5.01 4.48
N LEU A 170 -17.20 -5.90 4.60
CA LEU A 170 -15.96 -5.81 3.86
C LEU A 170 -16.18 -5.86 2.34
N ALA A 171 -17.04 -6.76 1.87
CA ALA A 171 -17.36 -6.86 0.44
C ALA A 171 -17.94 -5.54 -0.10
N VAL A 172 -18.89 -4.94 0.63
CA VAL A 172 -19.46 -3.63 0.28
C VAL A 172 -18.42 -2.51 0.39
N GLY A 173 -17.65 -2.49 1.48
CA GLY A 173 -16.63 -1.46 1.72
C GLY A 173 -15.53 -1.43 0.67
N LEU A 174 -15.10 -2.59 0.17
CA LEU A 174 -14.12 -2.68 -0.91
C LEU A 174 -14.67 -2.10 -2.22
N GLU A 175 -15.95 -2.27 -2.50
CA GLU A 175 -16.60 -1.69 -3.67
C GLU A 175 -16.76 -0.18 -3.52
N GLU A 176 -17.37 0.27 -2.42
CA GLU A 176 -17.62 1.70 -2.14
C GLU A 176 -16.33 2.52 -2.13
N ASN A 177 -15.25 1.99 -1.55
CA ASN A 177 -13.98 2.71 -1.46
C ASN A 177 -13.23 2.83 -2.80
N THR A 178 -13.75 2.24 -3.87
CA THR A 178 -13.25 2.47 -5.24
C THR A 178 -14.03 3.56 -5.99
N HIS A 179 -15.00 4.20 -5.35
CA HIS A 179 -15.71 5.34 -5.92
C HIS A 179 -14.88 6.62 -5.73
N PHE A 180 -14.63 7.32 -6.82
CA PHE A 180 -13.76 8.51 -6.82
C PHE A 180 -14.25 9.59 -5.85
N ASP A 181 -15.55 9.91 -5.86
CA ASP A 181 -16.13 10.97 -5.04
C ASP A 181 -15.99 10.69 -3.53
N MET A 182 -16.08 9.43 -3.14
CA MET A 182 -15.88 9.01 -1.76
C MET A 182 -14.42 9.24 -1.31
N LEU A 183 -13.47 8.81 -2.13
CA LEU A 183 -12.04 9.03 -1.87
C LEU A 183 -11.70 10.51 -1.88
N GLN A 184 -12.21 11.26 -2.85
CA GLN A 184 -12.00 12.70 -2.94
C GLN A 184 -12.49 13.41 -1.67
N THR A 185 -13.69 13.09 -1.20
CA THR A 185 -14.24 13.66 0.03
C THR A 185 -13.35 13.37 1.23
N ARG A 186 -12.90 12.13 1.38
CA ARG A 186 -12.04 11.71 2.49
C ARG A 186 -10.67 12.40 2.46
N ILE A 187 -10.04 12.47 1.30
CA ILE A 187 -8.72 13.10 1.15
C ILE A 187 -8.80 14.61 1.32
N HIS A 188 -9.85 15.26 0.78
CA HIS A 188 -10.06 16.70 0.97
C HIS A 188 -10.27 17.08 2.45
N GLN A 189 -10.80 16.20 3.30
CA GLN A 189 -10.85 16.46 4.75
C GLN A 189 -9.47 16.59 5.37
N VAL A 190 -8.52 15.75 4.93
CA VAL A 190 -7.12 15.81 5.38
C VAL A 190 -6.43 17.06 4.83
N GLU A 191 -6.64 17.38 3.56
CA GLU A 191 -6.12 18.60 2.92
C GLU A 191 -6.69 19.88 3.57
N TYR A 192 -7.98 19.88 3.95
CA TYR A 192 -8.59 20.99 4.68
C TYR A 192 -7.95 21.18 6.05
N LEU A 193 -7.73 20.10 6.80
CA LEU A 193 -7.00 20.19 8.07
C LEU A 193 -5.58 20.73 7.85
N ALA A 194 -4.86 20.27 6.80
CA ALA A 194 -3.55 20.78 6.45
C ALA A 194 -3.58 22.30 6.17
N SER A 195 -4.58 22.79 5.43
CA SER A 195 -4.72 24.22 5.15
C SER A 195 -4.94 25.07 6.42
N LEU A 196 -5.69 24.53 7.40
CA LEU A 196 -5.84 25.18 8.69
C LEU A 196 -4.54 25.23 9.48
N LEU A 197 -3.76 24.15 9.47
CA LEU A 197 -2.45 24.12 10.12
C LEU A 197 -1.48 25.16 9.51
N ASP A 198 -1.53 25.32 8.18
CA ASP A 198 -0.77 26.35 7.47
C ASP A 198 -1.19 27.76 7.88
N GLU A 199 -2.48 28.00 7.97
CA GLU A 199 -3.05 29.29 8.40
C GLU A 199 -2.58 29.68 9.81
N TYR A 200 -2.47 28.68 10.72
CA TYR A 200 -1.99 28.89 12.08
C TYR A 200 -0.47 28.74 12.25
N GLY A 201 0.28 28.51 11.17
CA GLY A 201 1.74 28.35 11.21
C GLY A 201 2.21 27.10 11.96
N ILE A 202 1.39 26.07 12.01
CA ILE A 202 1.71 24.79 12.67
C ILE A 202 2.40 23.88 11.66
N PRO A 203 3.66 23.46 11.92
CA PRO A 203 4.38 22.60 10.99
C PRO A 203 3.81 21.18 10.99
N TYR A 204 3.79 20.57 9.82
CA TYR A 204 3.43 19.16 9.61
C TYR A 204 4.27 18.59 8.45
N GLN A 205 4.24 17.26 8.27
CA GLN A 205 4.92 16.60 7.16
C GLN A 205 4.22 16.92 5.83
N ARG A 206 4.95 17.46 4.87
CA ARG A 206 4.47 17.87 3.54
C ARG A 206 4.86 16.88 2.43
N PRO A 207 4.00 16.75 1.42
CA PRO A 207 2.59 17.16 1.42
C PRO A 207 1.78 16.36 2.45
N ALA A 208 0.54 16.78 2.72
CA ALA A 208 -0.39 15.99 3.54
C ALA A 208 -0.57 14.58 2.94
N GLY A 209 -0.63 13.56 3.77
CA GLY A 209 -0.92 12.19 3.36
C GLY A 209 -2.39 11.97 3.03
N GLY A 210 -2.76 10.74 2.64
CA GLY A 210 -4.12 10.43 2.25
C GLY A 210 -5.10 10.26 3.43
N HIS A 211 -4.60 9.92 4.61
CA HIS A 211 -5.45 9.52 5.75
C HIS A 211 -5.13 10.24 7.07
N ALA A 212 -4.05 10.99 7.13
CA ALA A 212 -3.63 11.69 8.35
C ALA A 212 -2.65 12.83 8.05
N ILE A 213 -2.50 13.72 9.03
CA ILE A 213 -1.45 14.72 9.13
C ILE A 213 -0.43 14.22 10.16
N PHE A 214 0.83 14.29 9.86
CA PHE A 214 1.95 13.84 10.70
C PHE A 214 2.87 14.98 11.06
#